data_769dfae3973c07df10d94f9101f7fbd7
#
_entry.id   769dfae3973c07df10d94f9101f7fbd7
#
_cell.length_a   1.000
_cell.length_b   1.000
_cell.length_c   1.000
_cell.angle_alpha   90.00
_cell.angle_beta   90.00
_cell.angle_gamma   90.00
#
_symmetry.space_group_name_H-M   'P 1'
#
loop_
_entity.id
_entity.type
_entity.pdbx_description
1 polymer ?
#
loop_
_entity_poly.entity_id
_entity_poly.type
_entity_poly.pdbx_seq_one_letter_code
_entity_poly.pdbx_strand_id
1 'polypeptide(L)'
;ACGYVCVPRKFVMPTILICLILVYAGLGIFVWFNHKTREIKDYPLKAELAVLGAALTMHGAVLLMPVIQDKILIMGFGYSISLIVWLMLLVYFVGSFFYRLRGLQLLLYPCAAFTLLLGALFPGKYVGYQINDLPFMSHIGTSLLAYGLFGIVTLFAVLI
;
A
#
# COMPACT_ATOMS: atom_id res chain seq x y z
N ALA A 1 22.83 14.55 16.34
CA ALA A 1 21.54 14.99 16.90
C ALA A 1 20.47 14.77 15.85
N CYS A 2 19.65 13.70 16.01
CA CYS A 2 18.49 13.47 15.16
C CYS A 2 17.48 14.59 15.38
N GLY A 3 17.32 15.48 14.40
CA GLY A 3 16.31 16.52 14.43
C GLY A 3 14.93 15.92 14.17
N TYR A 4 14.15 15.73 15.22
CA TYR A 4 12.74 15.39 15.10
C TYR A 4 11.95 16.61 14.68
N VAL A 5 11.27 16.56 13.54
CA VAL A 5 10.35 17.60 13.10
C VAL A 5 8.94 17.13 13.40
N CYS A 6 8.22 17.88 14.22
CA CYS A 6 6.81 17.62 14.49
C CYS A 6 6.00 18.04 13.24
N VAL A 7 5.49 17.06 12.47
CA VAL A 7 4.76 17.31 11.23
C VAL A 7 3.30 17.64 11.57
N PRO A 8 2.76 18.79 11.15
CA PRO A 8 1.37 19.15 11.41
C PRO A 8 0.41 18.22 10.67
N ARG A 9 -0.69 17.88 11.32
CA ARG A 9 -1.76 16.92 10.90
C ARG A 9 -2.40 17.17 9.52
N LYS A 10 -2.11 18.29 8.86
CA LYS A 10 -2.71 18.71 7.58
C LYS A 10 -2.19 17.94 6.34
N PHE A 11 -1.21 17.04 6.50
CA PHE A 11 -0.48 16.46 5.37
C PHE A 11 -1.16 15.29 4.66
N VAL A 12 -2.13 14.66 5.27
CA VAL A 12 -2.92 13.63 4.57
C VAL A 12 -4.23 14.25 4.11
N MET A 13 -4.38 14.49 2.81
CA MET A 13 -5.65 14.93 2.27
C MET A 13 -6.70 13.84 2.54
N PRO A 14 -7.66 14.05 3.47
CA PRO A 14 -8.60 13.01 3.88
C PRO A 14 -9.42 12.48 2.70
N THR A 15 -9.68 13.34 1.71
CA THR A 15 -10.43 12.99 0.50
C THR A 15 -9.70 11.92 -0.33
N ILE A 16 -8.38 12.06 -0.54
CA ILE A 16 -7.61 11.08 -1.32
C ILE A 16 -7.56 9.73 -0.59
N LEU A 17 -7.40 9.76 0.72
CA LEU A 17 -7.39 8.54 1.53
C LEU A 17 -8.72 7.80 1.45
N ILE A 18 -9.85 8.52 1.55
CA ILE A 18 -11.19 7.95 1.40
C ILE A 18 -11.36 7.37 -0.02
N CYS A 19 -10.93 8.09 -1.07
CA CYS A 19 -10.98 7.58 -2.43
C CYS A 19 -10.17 6.28 -2.59
N LEU A 20 -8.97 6.20 -2.01
CA LEU A 20 -8.13 4.99 -2.06
C LEU A 20 -8.79 3.81 -1.35
N ILE A 21 -9.38 4.03 -0.16
CA ILE A 21 -10.11 3.01 0.58
C ILE A 21 -11.27 2.46 -0.28
N LEU A 22 -12.05 3.36 -0.90
CA LEU A 22 -13.16 2.98 -1.75
C LEU A 22 -12.72 2.22 -3.00
N VAL A 23 -11.61 2.63 -3.63
CA VAL A 23 -11.06 1.93 -4.80
C VAL A 23 -10.59 0.52 -4.43
N TYR A 24 -9.83 0.36 -3.34
CA TYR A 24 -9.39 -0.97 -2.91
C TYR A 24 -10.55 -1.85 -2.44
N ALA A 25 -11.52 -1.31 -1.74
CA ALA A 25 -12.74 -2.04 -1.39
C ALA A 25 -13.52 -2.46 -2.65
N GLY A 26 -13.68 -1.54 -3.61
CA GLY A 26 -14.32 -1.81 -4.90
C GLY A 26 -13.59 -2.89 -5.71
N LEU A 27 -12.25 -2.86 -5.76
CA LEU A 27 -11.45 -3.93 -6.38
C LEU A 27 -11.66 -5.27 -5.66
N GLY A 28 -11.70 -5.29 -4.33
CA GLY A 28 -12.00 -6.50 -3.57
C GLY A 28 -13.36 -7.10 -3.91
N ILE A 29 -14.39 -6.27 -3.96
CA ILE A 29 -15.76 -6.67 -4.35
C ILE A 29 -15.78 -7.15 -5.80
N PHE A 30 -15.14 -6.42 -6.72
CA PHE A 30 -15.04 -6.80 -8.13
C PHE A 30 -14.39 -8.17 -8.31
N VAL A 31 -13.28 -8.42 -7.63
CA VAL A 31 -12.58 -9.72 -7.69
C VAL A 31 -13.45 -10.82 -7.09
N TRP A 32 -14.10 -10.57 -5.95
CA TRP A 32 -14.99 -11.55 -5.31
C TRP A 32 -16.10 -12.04 -6.24
N PHE A 33 -16.81 -11.11 -6.89
CA PHE A 33 -17.88 -11.46 -7.81
C PHE A 33 -17.38 -12.19 -9.07
N ASN A 34 -16.28 -11.71 -9.65
CA ASN A 34 -15.73 -12.33 -10.86
C ASN A 34 -15.05 -13.67 -10.58
N HIS A 35 -14.50 -13.88 -9.38
CA HIS A 35 -13.93 -15.17 -9.01
C HIS A 35 -15.00 -16.25 -8.83
N LYS A 36 -16.18 -15.86 -8.35
CA LYS A 36 -17.31 -16.78 -8.14
C LYS A 36 -18.07 -17.12 -9.42
N THR A 37 -18.13 -16.22 -10.39
CA THR A 37 -19.05 -16.30 -11.54
C THR A 37 -18.38 -16.61 -12.87
N ARG A 38 -17.07 -16.47 -13.01
CA ARG A 38 -16.37 -16.61 -14.29
C ARG A 38 -15.33 -17.72 -14.29
N GLU A 39 -15.25 -18.42 -15.45
CA GLU A 39 -14.14 -19.32 -15.73
C GLU A 39 -12.80 -18.56 -15.80
N ILE A 40 -11.72 -19.32 -15.65
CA ILE A 40 -10.34 -18.78 -15.59
C ILE A 40 -9.96 -17.95 -16.81
N LYS A 41 -10.53 -18.28 -18.00
CA LYS A 41 -10.19 -17.64 -19.26
C LYS A 41 -10.82 -16.26 -19.44
N ASP A 42 -11.96 -16.00 -18.81
CA ASP A 42 -12.77 -14.79 -19.02
C ASP A 42 -12.56 -13.71 -17.94
N TYR A 43 -11.58 -13.91 -17.08
CA TYR A 43 -11.29 -12.94 -16.02
C TYR A 43 -10.65 -11.67 -16.58
N PRO A 44 -11.22 -10.47 -16.32
CA PRO A 44 -10.76 -9.20 -16.88
C PRO A 44 -9.53 -8.64 -16.17
N LEU A 45 -8.42 -9.40 -16.14
CA LEU A 45 -7.18 -9.04 -15.47
C LEU A 45 -6.62 -7.67 -15.90
N LYS A 46 -6.73 -7.34 -17.21
CA LYS A 46 -6.22 -6.07 -17.73
C LYS A 46 -6.95 -4.87 -17.13
N ALA A 47 -8.27 -4.97 -16.95
CA ALA A 47 -9.07 -3.91 -16.34
C ALA A 47 -8.72 -3.75 -14.85
N GLU A 48 -8.61 -4.87 -14.14
CA GLU A 48 -8.16 -4.87 -12.74
C GLU A 48 -6.79 -4.19 -12.58
N LEU A 49 -5.79 -4.62 -13.37
CA LEU A 49 -4.45 -4.07 -13.30
C LEU A 49 -4.40 -2.58 -13.70
N ALA A 50 -5.23 -2.14 -14.63
CA ALA A 50 -5.30 -0.72 -14.99
C ALA A 50 -5.80 0.13 -13.83
N VAL A 51 -6.88 -0.29 -13.15
CA VAL A 51 -7.42 0.41 -11.97
C VAL A 51 -6.43 0.35 -10.81
N LEU A 52 -5.82 -0.82 -10.57
CA LEU A 52 -4.80 -0.98 -9.54
C LEU A 52 -3.59 -0.08 -9.80
N GLY A 53 -3.10 -0.01 -11.04
CA GLY A 53 -1.98 0.85 -11.43
C GLY A 53 -2.26 2.33 -11.16
N ALA A 54 -3.47 2.80 -11.51
CA ALA A 54 -3.90 4.17 -11.21
C ALA A 54 -3.97 4.42 -9.68
N ALA A 55 -4.53 3.48 -8.93
CA ALA A 55 -4.59 3.58 -7.47
C ALA A 55 -3.20 3.56 -6.83
N LEU A 56 -2.28 2.70 -7.31
CA LEU A 56 -0.90 2.64 -6.83
C LEU A 56 -0.13 3.92 -7.08
N THR A 57 -0.29 4.54 -8.25
CA THR A 57 0.39 5.81 -8.56
C THR A 57 -0.12 6.93 -7.66
N MET A 58 -1.43 7.02 -7.45
CA MET A 58 -2.04 8.00 -6.55
C MET A 58 -1.62 7.77 -5.10
N HIS A 59 -1.66 6.53 -4.63
CA HIS A 59 -1.25 6.15 -3.28
C HIS A 59 0.25 6.43 -3.04
N GLY A 60 1.11 6.02 -3.99
CA GLY A 60 2.54 6.30 -3.94
C GLY A 60 2.86 7.78 -3.98
N ALA A 61 2.14 8.57 -4.79
CA ALA A 61 2.31 10.02 -4.82
C ALA A 61 2.05 10.65 -3.43
N VAL A 62 0.97 10.25 -2.76
CA VAL A 62 0.66 10.74 -1.40
C VAL A 62 1.74 10.36 -0.39
N LEU A 63 2.23 9.12 -0.45
CA LEU A 63 3.26 8.63 0.47
C LEU A 63 4.64 9.26 0.21
N LEU A 64 5.01 9.44 -1.06
CA LEU A 64 6.35 9.89 -1.43
C LEU A 64 6.47 11.42 -1.52
N MET A 65 5.35 12.14 -1.57
CA MET A 65 5.37 13.61 -1.68
C MET A 65 6.19 14.29 -0.58
N PRO A 66 6.07 13.95 0.73
CA PRO A 66 6.89 14.55 1.78
C PRO A 66 8.38 14.23 1.63
N VAL A 67 8.69 13.04 1.12
CA VAL A 67 10.07 12.60 0.86
C VAL A 67 10.71 13.42 -0.26
N ILE A 68 9.95 13.69 -1.33
CA ILE A 68 10.44 14.39 -2.53
C ILE A 68 10.52 15.89 -2.28
N GLN A 69 9.47 16.49 -1.70
CA GLN A 69 9.36 17.95 -1.54
C GLN A 69 10.13 18.45 -0.32
N ASP A 70 9.92 17.84 0.82
CA ASP A 70 10.43 18.33 2.10
C ASP A 70 11.71 17.60 2.55
N LYS A 71 12.12 16.55 1.83
CA LYS A 71 13.21 15.64 2.20
C LYS A 71 13.04 15.07 3.61
N ILE A 72 11.81 14.81 3.99
CA ILE A 72 11.42 14.24 5.28
C ILE A 72 10.74 12.90 5.07
N LEU A 73 11.25 11.87 5.71
CA LEU A 73 10.54 10.59 5.83
C LEU A 73 9.65 10.65 7.07
N ILE A 74 8.34 10.59 6.86
CA ILE A 74 7.37 10.57 7.94
C ILE A 74 7.24 9.14 8.46
N MET A 75 7.37 8.95 9.76
CA MET A 75 7.14 7.68 10.43
C MET A 75 6.03 7.84 11.48
N GLY A 76 5.09 6.95 11.44
CA GLY A 76 3.96 6.86 12.36
C GLY A 76 3.18 5.62 12.03
N PHE A 77 2.36 5.11 12.95
CA PHE A 77 1.64 3.84 12.77
C PHE A 77 0.87 3.80 11.44
N GLY A 78 0.01 4.79 11.20
CA GLY A 78 -0.82 4.84 9.99
C GLY A 78 0.01 4.98 8.70
N TYR A 79 1.07 5.77 8.72
CA TYR A 79 1.94 5.94 7.56
C TYR A 79 2.75 4.69 7.25
N SER A 80 3.35 4.06 8.27
CA SER A 80 4.18 2.86 8.08
C SER A 80 3.36 1.69 7.57
N ILE A 81 2.16 1.46 8.11
CA ILE A 81 1.29 0.38 7.65
C ILE A 81 0.78 0.64 6.22
N SER A 82 0.48 1.89 5.88
CA SER A 82 0.10 2.31 4.52
C SER A 82 1.23 2.07 3.52
N LEU A 83 2.47 2.37 3.90
CA LEU A 83 3.65 2.16 3.06
C LEU A 83 3.94 0.66 2.84
N ILE A 84 3.81 -0.17 3.88
CA ILE A 84 3.96 -1.63 3.77
C ILE A 84 2.91 -2.20 2.79
N VAL A 85 1.65 -1.80 2.95
CA VAL A 85 0.56 -2.26 2.07
C VAL A 85 0.76 -1.78 0.64
N TRP A 86 1.21 -0.54 0.44
CA TRP A 86 1.56 -0.04 -0.89
C TRP A 86 2.65 -0.88 -1.54
N LEU A 87 3.71 -1.24 -0.80
CA LEU A 87 4.76 -2.15 -1.29
C LEU A 87 4.22 -3.54 -1.62
N MET A 88 3.35 -4.11 -0.78
CA MET A 88 2.69 -5.40 -1.07
C MET A 88 1.89 -5.35 -2.38
N LEU A 89 1.09 -4.31 -2.56
CA LEU A 89 0.31 -4.10 -3.78
C LEU A 89 1.21 -3.88 -5.01
N LEU A 90 2.33 -3.18 -4.85
CA LEU A 90 3.31 -2.97 -5.91
C LEU A 90 3.97 -4.29 -6.34
N VAL A 91 4.38 -5.12 -5.37
CA VAL A 91 4.95 -6.46 -5.66
C VAL A 91 3.90 -7.34 -6.34
N TYR A 92 2.65 -7.33 -5.89
CA TYR A 92 1.55 -8.03 -6.56
C TYR A 92 1.36 -7.52 -7.99
N PHE A 93 1.31 -6.21 -8.19
CA PHE A 93 1.14 -5.58 -9.50
C PHE A 93 2.24 -6.01 -10.48
N VAL A 94 3.51 -5.86 -10.08
CA VAL A 94 4.66 -6.28 -10.89
C VAL A 94 4.66 -7.80 -11.11
N GLY A 95 4.42 -8.58 -10.07
CA GLY A 95 4.38 -10.05 -10.14
C GLY A 95 3.29 -10.57 -11.07
N SER A 96 2.17 -9.86 -11.19
CA SER A 96 1.04 -10.24 -12.05
C SER A 96 1.36 -10.19 -13.55
N PHE A 97 2.43 -9.51 -13.96
CA PHE A 97 2.91 -9.55 -15.36
C PHE A 97 3.69 -10.83 -15.69
N PHE A 98 4.30 -11.45 -14.68
CA PHE A 98 5.17 -12.62 -14.84
C PHE A 98 4.50 -13.92 -14.39
N TYR A 99 3.62 -13.82 -13.39
CA TYR A 99 3.01 -14.98 -12.73
C TYR A 99 1.49 -14.83 -12.63
N ARG A 100 0.80 -15.97 -12.69
CA ARG A 100 -0.66 -16.00 -12.47
C ARG A 100 -0.94 -16.05 -10.94
N LEU A 101 -0.93 -14.91 -10.29
CA LEU A 101 -1.13 -14.76 -8.85
C LEU A 101 -2.63 -14.73 -8.47
N ARG A 102 -3.41 -15.67 -9.03
CA ARG A 102 -4.87 -15.72 -8.79
C ARG A 102 -5.18 -16.16 -7.37
N GLY A 103 -6.19 -15.53 -6.79
CA GLY A 103 -6.62 -15.77 -5.42
C GLY A 103 -5.99 -14.80 -4.42
N LEU A 104 -4.73 -14.40 -4.59
CA LEU A 104 -4.06 -13.47 -3.68
C LEU A 104 -4.81 -12.14 -3.57
N GLN A 105 -5.34 -11.63 -4.68
CA GLN A 105 -6.10 -10.39 -4.72
C GLN A 105 -7.36 -10.42 -3.84
N LEU A 106 -7.96 -11.60 -3.61
CA LEU A 106 -9.13 -11.76 -2.73
C LEU A 106 -8.84 -11.34 -1.28
N LEU A 107 -7.62 -11.53 -0.82
CA LEU A 107 -7.17 -11.13 0.52
C LEU A 107 -6.45 -9.78 0.49
N LEU A 108 -5.67 -9.51 -0.54
CA LEU A 108 -4.80 -8.34 -0.60
C LEU A 108 -5.59 -7.03 -0.67
N TYR A 109 -6.65 -6.94 -1.49
CA TYR A 109 -7.44 -5.72 -1.62
C TYR A 109 -8.27 -5.39 -0.37
N PRO A 110 -9.01 -6.33 0.25
CA PRO A 110 -9.68 -6.05 1.51
C PRO A 110 -8.70 -5.70 2.64
N CYS A 111 -7.54 -6.39 2.68
CA CYS A 111 -6.48 -6.07 3.63
C CYS A 111 -5.97 -4.64 3.43
N ALA A 112 -5.76 -4.22 2.18
CA ALA A 112 -5.33 -2.86 1.86
C ALA A 112 -6.37 -1.81 2.28
N ALA A 113 -7.64 -2.02 1.96
CA ALA A 113 -8.72 -1.12 2.38
C ALA A 113 -8.81 -1.03 3.92
N PHE A 114 -8.73 -2.16 4.61
CA PHE A 114 -8.81 -2.24 6.06
C PHE A 114 -7.62 -1.56 6.74
N THR A 115 -6.40 -1.77 6.27
CA THR A 115 -5.20 -1.14 6.87
C THR A 115 -5.17 0.36 6.64
N LEU A 116 -5.64 0.85 5.50
CA LEU A 116 -5.80 2.29 5.26
C LEU A 116 -6.86 2.89 6.19
N LEU A 117 -7.96 2.18 6.40
CA LEU A 117 -9.01 2.61 7.34
C LEU A 117 -8.46 2.67 8.78
N LEU A 118 -7.71 1.65 9.21
CA LEU A 118 -7.04 1.66 10.52
C LEU A 118 -6.07 2.81 10.65
N GLY A 119 -5.26 3.09 9.63
CA GLY A 119 -4.35 4.22 9.61
C GLY A 119 -5.07 5.57 9.69
N ALA A 120 -6.26 5.69 9.08
CA ALA A 120 -7.10 6.88 9.18
C ALA A 120 -7.70 7.07 10.58
N LEU A 121 -8.16 5.98 11.21
CA LEU A 121 -8.77 6.01 12.54
C LEU A 121 -7.72 6.19 13.64
N PHE A 122 -6.55 5.60 13.48
CA PHE A 122 -5.46 5.61 14.45
C PHE A 122 -4.16 6.19 13.84
N PRO A 123 -4.14 7.48 13.51
CA PRO A 123 -3.00 8.07 12.81
C PRO A 123 -1.69 8.03 13.62
N GLY A 124 -1.77 7.90 14.95
CA GLY A 124 -0.61 7.90 15.83
C GLY A 124 0.10 9.26 15.92
N LYS A 125 1.31 9.25 16.47
CA LYS A 125 2.20 10.41 16.43
C LYS A 125 3.11 10.27 15.20
N TYR A 126 3.13 11.30 14.36
CA TYR A 126 4.04 11.37 13.23
C TYR A 126 5.37 11.98 13.65
N VAL A 127 6.45 11.28 13.36
CA VAL A 127 7.83 11.75 13.56
C VAL A 127 8.47 11.87 12.17
N GLY A 128 9.00 13.04 11.85
CA GLY A 128 9.75 13.28 10.62
C GLY A 128 11.24 13.06 10.82
N TYR A 129 11.86 12.28 9.92
CA TYR A 129 13.30 12.05 9.88
C TYR A 129 13.88 12.71 8.62
N GLN A 130 14.97 13.47 8.76
CA GLN A 130 15.65 14.02 7.59
C GLN A 130 16.38 12.92 6.82
N ILE A 131 16.31 12.96 5.49
CA ILE A 131 16.86 11.93 4.59
C ILE A 131 18.37 12.11 4.32
N ASN A 132 19.10 12.75 5.21
CA ASN A 132 20.51 13.04 4.99
C ASN A 132 21.45 11.85 5.30
N ASP A 133 20.92 10.82 5.94
CA ASP A 133 21.66 9.62 6.33
C ASP A 133 21.28 8.44 5.41
N LEU A 134 22.08 8.23 4.37
CA LEU A 134 21.86 7.17 3.38
C LEU A 134 21.84 5.75 4.00
N PRO A 135 22.76 5.35 4.90
CA PRO A 135 22.70 4.08 5.59
C PRO A 135 21.40 3.86 6.36
N PHE A 136 20.93 4.87 7.08
CA PHE A 136 19.67 4.80 7.83
C PHE A 136 18.46 4.66 6.90
N MET A 137 18.42 5.42 5.80
CA MET A 137 17.33 5.33 4.80
C MET A 137 17.30 3.98 4.10
N SER A 138 18.47 3.43 3.74
CA SER A 138 18.56 2.11 3.11
C SER A 138 18.09 1.01 4.08
N HIS A 139 18.43 1.10 5.36
CA HIS A 139 17.97 0.17 6.38
C HIS A 139 16.44 0.20 6.54
N ILE A 140 15.84 1.37 6.62
CA ILE A 140 14.38 1.51 6.70
C ILE A 140 13.73 0.96 5.43
N GLY A 141 14.22 1.32 4.24
CA GLY A 141 13.67 0.87 2.97
C GLY A 141 13.71 -0.65 2.81
N THR A 142 14.83 -1.27 3.15
CA THR A 142 14.97 -2.73 3.09
C THR A 142 14.10 -3.43 4.12
N SER A 143 13.96 -2.89 5.32
CA SER A 143 13.08 -3.42 6.37
C SER A 143 11.62 -3.38 5.95
N LEU A 144 11.14 -2.25 5.40
CA LEU A 144 9.77 -2.11 4.92
C LEU A 144 9.47 -3.05 3.74
N LEU A 145 10.43 -3.21 2.82
CA LEU A 145 10.31 -4.17 1.72
C LEU A 145 10.24 -5.60 2.25
N ALA A 146 11.09 -5.96 3.22
CA ALA A 146 11.06 -7.28 3.85
C ALA A 146 9.71 -7.56 4.53
N TYR A 147 9.15 -6.60 5.27
CA TYR A 147 7.80 -6.73 5.86
C TYR A 147 6.71 -6.88 4.80
N GLY A 148 6.80 -6.13 3.70
CA GLY A 148 5.87 -6.27 2.58
C GLY A 148 5.92 -7.66 1.93
N LEU A 149 7.12 -8.18 1.66
CA LEU A 149 7.30 -9.53 1.12
C LEU A 149 6.81 -10.61 2.10
N PHE A 150 7.14 -10.47 3.38
CA PHE A 150 6.65 -11.39 4.41
C PHE A 150 5.12 -11.38 4.51
N GLY A 151 4.51 -10.19 4.42
CA GLY A 151 3.05 -10.06 4.37
C GLY A 151 2.43 -10.80 3.17
N ILE A 152 3.01 -10.71 1.98
CA ILE A 152 2.54 -11.46 0.80
C ILE A 152 2.66 -12.97 1.02
N VAL A 153 3.80 -13.44 1.53
CA VAL A 153 4.00 -14.87 1.83
C VAL A 153 2.98 -15.36 2.85
N THR A 154 2.69 -14.56 3.87
CA THR A 154 1.66 -14.89 4.88
C THR A 154 0.26 -14.99 4.25
N LEU A 155 -0.12 -14.06 3.36
CA LEU A 155 -1.39 -14.13 2.64
C LEU A 155 -1.46 -15.38 1.74
N PHE A 156 -0.37 -15.74 1.08
CA PHE A 156 -0.32 -16.99 0.31
C PHE A 156 -0.48 -18.22 1.20
N ALA A 157 0.17 -18.26 2.36
CA ALA A 157 0.05 -19.36 3.30
C ALA A 157 -1.37 -19.54 3.84
N VAL A 158 -2.15 -18.46 3.97
CA VAL A 158 -3.57 -18.52 4.36
C VAL A 158 -4.46 -19.06 3.24
N LEU A 159 -4.04 -18.92 1.97
CA LEU A 159 -4.81 -19.36 0.80
C LEU A 159 -4.62 -20.85 0.45
N ILE A 160 -3.58 -21.50 0.96
CA ILE A 160 -3.24 -22.91 0.76
C ILE A 160 -3.91 -23.76 1.82
#